data_df80c7dc375742b46b794041bc2e7f6b
#
_entry.id   df80c7dc375742b46b794041bc2e7f6b
#
_cell.length_a   1.000
_cell.length_b   1.000
_cell.length_c   1.000
_cell.angle_alpha   90.00
_cell.angle_beta   90.00
_cell.angle_gamma   90.00
#
_symmetry.space_group_name_H-M   'P 1'
#
loop_
_entity.id
_entity.type
_entity.pdbx_description
1 polymer ?
#
loop_
_entity_poly.entity_id
_entity_poly.type
_entity_poly.pdbx_seq_one_letter_code
_entity_poly.pdbx_strand_id
1 'polypeptide(L)'
;MAKVIGGITTSHIPLIGKAIEQGIQQTPYWKTFFDAYPPIHKWLEEEKPDVAIVFYNDHGLEFFIDKKPTFAIGAAAQYHNADEGWGIKPIPPINGDQELSWHICNELVDKEFDITICQEMRVDHGLTVPMQLMWPGNQYDHMKVIPVCINVEQHPMPSPKRCFDLGKVIGEAVESYDKDLKVVVLGTGGMSHQLDGERAGFINKEFDLYCMDKIISEPEALTALTIRDLIEEAGAQGPELIMWLGMRGVLSGELNVLHSNYHIPISNTGAGTMLIENKA
;
A
#
# COMPACT_ATOMS: atom_id res chain seq x y z
N MET A 1 -24.85 -0.75 1.94
CA MET A 1 -23.70 -1.65 2.18
C MET A 1 -22.46 -0.96 1.67
N ALA A 2 -21.35 -1.18 2.32
CA ALA A 2 -20.08 -0.63 1.90
C ALA A 2 -19.67 -1.20 0.52
N LYS A 3 -18.92 -0.41 -0.23
CA LYS A 3 -18.44 -0.82 -1.56
C LYS A 3 -16.99 -0.39 -1.77
N VAL A 4 -16.21 -1.25 -2.38
CA VAL A 4 -14.87 -0.92 -2.85
C VAL A 4 -14.98 -0.21 -4.19
N ILE A 5 -14.61 1.07 -4.23
CA ILE A 5 -14.75 1.90 -5.44
C ILE A 5 -13.53 1.85 -6.36
N GLY A 6 -12.37 1.47 -5.84
CA GLY A 6 -11.15 1.36 -6.63
C GLY A 6 -9.92 1.05 -5.82
N GLY A 7 -8.83 0.82 -6.54
CA GLY A 7 -7.51 0.56 -6.00
C GLY A 7 -6.48 1.56 -6.55
N ILE A 8 -5.51 1.91 -5.72
CA ILE A 8 -4.40 2.76 -6.11
C ILE A 8 -3.10 2.09 -5.71
N THR A 9 -2.16 1.97 -6.64
CA THR A 9 -0.79 1.56 -6.31
C THR A 9 0.12 2.78 -6.27
N THR A 10 1.09 2.77 -5.37
CA THR A 10 2.05 3.87 -5.24
C THR A 10 3.30 3.44 -4.49
N SER A 11 4.41 4.12 -4.75
CA SER A 11 5.63 3.98 -3.97
C SER A 11 5.52 4.70 -2.63
N HIS A 12 6.28 4.24 -1.62
CA HIS A 12 6.36 4.87 -0.31
C HIS A 12 7.78 5.28 0.07
N ILE A 13 8.67 5.51 -0.89
CA ILE A 13 10.07 5.89 -0.66
C ILE A 13 10.15 7.10 0.31
N PRO A 14 10.93 7.03 1.41
CA PRO A 14 11.00 8.11 2.40
C PRO A 14 11.40 9.46 1.83
N LEU A 15 12.27 9.49 0.80
CA LEU A 15 12.69 10.72 0.14
C LEU A 15 11.56 11.47 -0.57
N ILE A 16 10.45 10.79 -0.90
CA ILE A 16 9.23 11.43 -1.42
C ILE A 16 8.64 12.36 -0.35
N GLY A 17 8.50 11.86 0.89
CA GLY A 17 8.04 12.66 2.02
C GLY A 17 8.93 13.89 2.26
N LYS A 18 10.25 13.72 2.16
CA LYS A 18 11.19 14.85 2.23
C LYS A 18 11.04 15.85 1.08
N ALA A 19 10.80 15.37 -0.14
CA ALA A 19 10.57 16.25 -1.29
C ALA A 19 9.29 17.10 -1.11
N ILE A 20 8.24 16.50 -0.55
CA ILE A 20 7.00 17.19 -0.20
C ILE A 20 7.26 18.26 0.87
N GLU A 21 7.94 17.88 1.96
CA GLU A 21 8.29 18.79 3.06
C GLU A 21 9.11 20.01 2.59
N GLN A 22 10.08 19.79 1.69
CA GLN A 22 10.96 20.82 1.17
C GLN A 22 10.34 21.65 0.03
N GLY A 23 9.16 21.28 -0.47
CA GLY A 23 8.50 21.98 -1.57
C GLY A 23 9.25 21.85 -2.91
N ILE A 24 9.99 20.75 -3.13
CA ILE A 24 10.84 20.55 -4.33
C ILE A 24 10.23 19.63 -5.38
N GLN A 25 8.93 19.36 -5.31
CA GLN A 25 8.21 18.45 -6.21
C GLN A 25 8.33 18.86 -7.69
N GLN A 26 8.48 20.15 -7.97
CA GLN A 26 8.57 20.69 -9.33
C GLN A 26 10.02 20.84 -9.85
N THR A 27 11.02 20.40 -9.07
CA THR A 27 12.40 20.34 -9.58
C THR A 27 12.55 19.30 -10.70
N PRO A 28 13.53 19.45 -11.61
CA PRO A 28 13.69 18.52 -12.74
C PRO A 28 13.79 17.04 -12.33
N TYR A 29 14.36 16.76 -11.16
CA TYR A 29 14.52 15.40 -10.64
C TYR A 29 13.17 14.78 -10.21
N TRP A 30 12.30 15.55 -9.54
CA TRP A 30 11.06 15.06 -8.96
C TRP A 30 9.83 15.22 -9.84
N LYS A 31 9.87 16.21 -10.75
CA LYS A 31 8.69 16.61 -11.53
C LYS A 31 8.00 15.44 -12.23
N THR A 32 8.76 14.58 -12.91
CA THR A 32 8.18 13.44 -13.65
C THR A 32 7.44 12.47 -12.74
N PHE A 33 7.92 12.29 -11.51
CA PHE A 33 7.24 11.46 -10.52
C PHE A 33 5.93 12.10 -10.05
N PHE A 34 5.99 13.35 -9.60
CA PHE A 34 4.81 14.02 -9.03
C PHE A 34 3.75 14.37 -10.09
N ASP A 35 4.14 14.56 -11.35
CA ASP A 35 3.19 14.77 -12.45
C ASP A 35 2.29 13.55 -12.74
N ALA A 36 2.57 12.40 -12.14
CA ALA A 36 1.72 11.21 -12.22
C ALA A 36 0.47 11.29 -11.32
N TYR A 37 0.44 12.17 -10.32
CA TYR A 37 -0.61 12.16 -9.29
C TYR A 37 -1.85 13.02 -9.58
N PRO A 38 -1.83 14.12 -10.36
CA PRO A 38 -3.03 14.93 -10.61
C PRO A 38 -4.26 14.17 -11.08
N PRO A 39 -4.18 13.13 -11.95
CA PRO A 39 -5.35 12.33 -12.31
C PRO A 39 -5.95 11.58 -11.10
N ILE A 40 -5.11 11.11 -10.17
CA ILE A 40 -5.52 10.41 -8.95
C ILE A 40 -6.19 11.41 -8.00
N HIS A 41 -5.59 12.58 -7.79
CA HIS A 41 -6.19 13.63 -6.94
C HIS A 41 -7.58 14.02 -7.43
N LYS A 42 -7.73 14.23 -8.74
CA LYS A 42 -9.03 14.54 -9.34
C LYS A 42 -10.07 13.45 -9.06
N TRP A 43 -9.69 12.18 -9.25
CA TRP A 43 -10.60 11.07 -9.00
C TRP A 43 -10.98 10.97 -7.51
N LEU A 44 -10.02 11.14 -6.59
CA LEU A 44 -10.28 11.14 -5.15
C LEU A 44 -11.18 12.32 -4.72
N GLU A 45 -11.04 13.50 -5.33
CA GLU A 45 -11.92 14.66 -5.10
C GLU A 45 -13.34 14.44 -5.60
N GLU A 46 -13.50 13.72 -6.72
CA GLU A 46 -14.80 13.39 -7.32
C GLU A 46 -15.50 12.26 -6.54
N GLU A 47 -14.77 11.18 -6.20
CA GLU A 47 -15.32 10.01 -5.52
C GLU A 47 -15.53 10.21 -4.03
N LYS A 48 -14.67 10.95 -3.36
CA LYS A 48 -14.72 11.24 -1.91
C LYS A 48 -14.88 9.96 -1.07
N PRO A 49 -13.87 9.09 -1.03
CA PRO A 49 -13.94 7.88 -0.22
C PRO A 49 -14.11 8.22 1.27
N ASP A 50 -14.91 7.40 1.96
CA ASP A 50 -15.11 7.48 3.41
C ASP A 50 -13.99 6.77 4.17
N VAL A 51 -13.44 5.71 3.57
CA VAL A 51 -12.39 4.88 4.18
C VAL A 51 -11.30 4.55 3.15
N ALA A 52 -10.04 4.61 3.57
CA ALA A 52 -8.90 4.05 2.85
C ALA A 52 -8.35 2.83 3.59
N ILE A 53 -8.31 1.67 2.94
CA ILE A 53 -7.57 0.50 3.42
C ILE A 53 -6.18 0.55 2.78
N VAL A 54 -5.12 0.54 3.60
CA VAL A 54 -3.75 0.74 3.12
C VAL A 54 -2.91 -0.50 3.41
N PHE A 55 -2.56 -1.24 2.37
CA PHE A 55 -1.58 -2.33 2.44
C PHE A 55 -0.17 -1.74 2.38
N TYR A 56 0.61 -1.98 3.42
CA TYR A 56 1.97 -1.46 3.57
C TYR A 56 2.84 -2.41 4.40
N ASN A 57 4.13 -2.19 4.44
CA ASN A 57 5.05 -2.82 5.39
C ASN A 57 5.56 -1.80 6.40
N ASP A 58 5.76 -2.25 7.63
CA ASP A 58 6.48 -1.52 8.66
C ASP A 58 7.99 -1.77 8.51
N HIS A 59 8.79 -0.72 8.58
CA HIS A 59 10.24 -0.77 8.43
C HIS A 59 10.98 -0.95 9.77
N GLY A 60 10.39 -1.74 10.68
CA GLY A 60 10.97 -2.05 11.99
C GLY A 60 10.81 -0.92 13.01
N LEU A 61 9.76 -0.10 12.89
CA LEU A 61 9.47 1.02 13.78
C LEU A 61 8.31 0.76 14.74
N GLU A 62 7.37 -0.09 14.36
CA GLU A 62 6.29 -0.60 15.22
C GLU A 62 6.52 -2.06 15.58
N PHE A 63 6.86 -2.88 14.58
CA PHE A 63 7.10 -4.31 14.75
C PHE A 63 8.59 -4.62 14.64
N PHE A 64 9.26 -4.79 15.79
CA PHE A 64 10.68 -5.11 15.88
C PHE A 64 10.92 -6.61 15.69
N ILE A 65 12.20 -7.00 15.63
CA ILE A 65 12.64 -8.40 15.45
C ILE A 65 12.11 -9.33 16.55
N ASP A 66 11.89 -8.82 17.75
CA ASP A 66 11.38 -9.57 18.90
C ASP A 66 9.93 -10.06 18.73
N LYS A 67 9.15 -9.41 17.88
CA LYS A 67 7.74 -9.77 17.58
C LYS A 67 7.32 -9.21 16.22
N LYS A 68 7.46 -10.01 15.19
CA LYS A 68 7.13 -9.63 13.82
C LYS A 68 5.90 -10.40 13.35
N PRO A 69 4.70 -9.80 13.35
CA PRO A 69 3.49 -10.45 12.84
C PRO A 69 3.58 -10.65 11.34
N THR A 70 3.06 -11.77 10.83
CA THR A 70 2.92 -11.99 9.38
C THR A 70 1.94 -10.97 8.78
N PHE A 71 0.80 -10.77 9.47
CA PHE A 71 -0.21 -9.77 9.13
C PHE A 71 -0.63 -9.04 10.41
N ALA A 72 -0.71 -7.71 10.34
CA ALA A 72 -1.27 -6.90 11.42
C ALA A 72 -2.32 -5.94 10.86
N ILE A 73 -3.47 -5.89 11.53
CA ILE A 73 -4.59 -5.03 11.15
C ILE A 73 -4.78 -3.96 12.21
N GLY A 74 -4.74 -2.71 11.80
CA GLY A 74 -5.05 -1.59 12.69
C GLY A 74 -6.53 -1.53 13.02
N ALA A 75 -6.86 -1.56 14.31
CA ALA A 75 -8.22 -1.44 14.86
C ALA A 75 -8.31 -0.33 15.92
N ALA A 76 -7.49 0.71 15.76
CA ALA A 76 -7.45 1.87 16.65
C ALA A 76 -8.40 2.98 16.18
N ALA A 77 -8.77 3.87 17.09
CA ALA A 77 -9.53 5.08 16.74
C ALA A 77 -8.64 6.11 16.01
N GLN A 78 -7.31 6.04 16.23
CA GLN A 78 -6.35 6.97 15.67
C GLN A 78 -4.97 6.32 15.59
N TYR A 79 -4.20 6.71 14.58
CA TYR A 79 -2.83 6.25 14.37
C TYR A 79 -1.87 7.43 14.44
N HIS A 80 -0.76 7.25 15.17
CA HIS A 80 0.31 8.21 15.31
C HIS A 80 1.54 7.80 14.50
N ASN A 81 2.34 8.78 14.12
CA ASN A 81 3.58 8.49 13.39
C ASN A 81 4.59 7.79 14.31
N ALA A 82 5.31 6.82 13.77
CA ALA A 82 6.53 6.31 14.35
C ALA A 82 7.64 7.38 14.28
N ASP A 83 8.62 7.30 15.20
CA ASP A 83 9.80 8.15 15.14
C ASP A 83 10.82 7.51 14.20
N GLU A 84 10.97 8.07 13.01
CA GLU A 84 11.84 7.54 11.98
C GLU A 84 13.32 7.93 12.16
N GLY A 85 13.64 8.78 13.14
CA GLY A 85 15.02 9.09 13.52
C GLY A 85 15.85 9.89 12.52
N TRP A 86 15.39 10.08 11.29
CA TRP A 86 16.10 10.77 10.22
C TRP A 86 15.38 11.99 9.64
N GLY A 87 14.51 12.56 10.44
CA GLY A 87 13.96 13.89 10.22
C GLY A 87 12.87 13.97 9.16
N ILE A 88 12.07 12.91 8.98
CA ILE A 88 10.77 13.02 8.34
C ILE A 88 9.82 13.68 9.34
N LYS A 89 9.17 14.76 8.93
CA LYS A 89 8.19 15.43 9.77
C LYS A 89 6.96 14.54 9.96
N PRO A 90 6.49 14.37 11.20
CA PRO A 90 5.21 13.72 11.45
C PRO A 90 4.07 14.45 10.72
N ILE A 91 3.18 13.69 10.11
CA ILE A 91 1.89 14.20 9.65
C ILE A 91 0.90 14.22 10.82
N PRO A 92 -0.22 14.97 10.73
CA PRO A 92 -1.28 14.90 11.74
C PRO A 92 -1.73 13.44 12.00
N PRO A 93 -2.16 13.11 13.22
CA PRO A 93 -2.70 11.79 13.50
C PRO A 93 -3.82 11.41 12.54
N ILE A 94 -3.83 10.15 12.11
CA ILE A 94 -4.77 9.63 11.12
C ILE A 94 -5.94 8.98 11.85
N ASN A 95 -7.17 9.35 11.51
CA ASN A 95 -8.37 8.74 12.08
C ASN A 95 -8.57 7.31 11.57
N GLY A 96 -8.83 6.37 12.48
CA GLY A 96 -9.14 4.97 12.16
C GLY A 96 -10.63 4.67 12.13
N ASP A 97 -11.05 3.63 11.41
CA ASP A 97 -12.39 3.08 11.48
C ASP A 97 -12.41 1.79 12.33
N GLN A 98 -12.62 1.92 13.62
CA GLN A 98 -12.63 0.78 14.54
C GLN A 98 -13.70 -0.25 14.19
N GLU A 99 -14.92 0.21 13.84
CA GLU A 99 -16.04 -0.70 13.59
C GLU A 99 -15.80 -1.57 12.35
N LEU A 100 -15.42 -0.95 11.22
CA LEU A 100 -15.10 -1.69 10.03
C LEU A 100 -13.83 -2.53 10.21
N SER A 101 -12.81 -2.04 10.93
CA SER A 101 -11.61 -2.82 11.26
C SER A 101 -11.95 -4.10 12.02
N TRP A 102 -12.78 -4.01 13.04
CA TRP A 102 -13.21 -5.18 13.82
C TRP A 102 -14.06 -6.16 12.99
N HIS A 103 -14.92 -5.65 12.10
CA HIS A 103 -15.66 -6.49 11.18
C HIS A 103 -14.71 -7.27 10.25
N ILE A 104 -13.73 -6.58 9.64
CA ILE A 104 -12.69 -7.21 8.81
C ILE A 104 -11.89 -8.24 9.63
N CYS A 105 -11.48 -7.91 10.85
CA CYS A 105 -10.73 -8.84 11.70
C CYS A 105 -11.53 -10.12 12.01
N ASN A 106 -12.81 -10.02 12.30
CA ASN A 106 -13.68 -11.18 12.54
C ASN A 106 -13.77 -12.06 11.29
N GLU A 107 -14.05 -11.48 10.13
CA GLU A 107 -14.12 -12.22 8.87
C GLU A 107 -12.78 -12.91 8.53
N LEU A 108 -11.65 -12.24 8.77
CA LEU A 108 -10.34 -12.84 8.54
C LEU A 108 -10.09 -14.05 9.45
N VAL A 109 -10.44 -13.95 10.73
CA VAL A 109 -10.28 -15.06 11.67
C VAL A 109 -11.22 -16.23 11.32
N ASP A 110 -12.47 -15.93 10.95
CA ASP A 110 -13.45 -16.95 10.53
C ASP A 110 -13.03 -17.66 9.22
N LYS A 111 -12.21 -17.00 8.39
CA LYS A 111 -11.60 -17.55 7.17
C LYS A 111 -10.18 -18.12 7.40
N GLU A 112 -9.83 -18.43 8.63
CA GLU A 112 -8.59 -19.09 9.03
C GLU A 112 -7.30 -18.27 8.79
N PHE A 113 -7.40 -16.93 8.80
CA PHE A 113 -6.23 -16.07 8.82
C PHE A 113 -5.79 -15.77 10.26
N ASP A 114 -4.55 -16.13 10.59
CA ASP A 114 -3.89 -15.71 11.82
C ASP A 114 -3.40 -14.27 11.65
N ILE A 115 -4.04 -13.34 12.35
CA ILE A 115 -3.73 -11.91 12.29
C ILE A 115 -3.38 -11.35 13.66
N THR A 116 -2.60 -10.29 13.69
CA THR A 116 -2.40 -9.46 14.88
C THR A 116 -3.35 -8.26 14.80
N ILE A 117 -4.22 -8.11 15.81
CA ILE A 117 -5.16 -6.99 15.89
C ILE A 117 -4.52 -5.89 16.73
N CYS A 118 -4.32 -4.71 16.16
CA CYS A 118 -3.63 -3.60 16.79
C CYS A 118 -4.62 -2.49 17.20
N GLN A 119 -4.94 -2.41 18.47
CA GLN A 119 -5.76 -1.32 19.03
C GLN A 119 -4.92 -0.07 19.36
N GLU A 120 -3.61 -0.20 19.37
CA GLU A 120 -2.60 0.86 19.34
C GLU A 120 -1.57 0.47 18.29
N MET A 121 -1.22 1.39 17.42
CA MET A 121 -0.29 1.15 16.32
C MET A 121 0.31 2.47 15.86
N ARG A 122 1.61 2.51 15.75
CA ARG A 122 2.31 3.60 15.07
C ARG A 122 2.48 3.24 13.60
N VAL A 123 2.54 4.25 12.76
CA VAL A 123 2.69 4.08 11.32
C VAL A 123 3.90 4.87 10.83
N ASP A 124 4.66 4.28 9.94
CA ASP A 124 5.86 4.86 9.36
C ASP A 124 5.63 5.38 7.92
N HIS A 125 6.73 5.70 7.21
CA HIS A 125 6.67 6.20 5.86
C HIS A 125 5.98 5.25 4.88
N GLY A 126 5.97 3.94 5.16
CA GLY A 126 5.24 2.96 4.35
C GLY A 126 3.76 3.30 4.19
N LEU A 127 3.17 3.96 5.20
CA LEU A 127 1.79 4.45 5.18
C LEU A 127 1.73 5.97 5.04
N THR A 128 2.54 6.73 5.76
CA THR A 128 2.40 8.19 5.84
C THR A 128 2.78 8.91 4.54
N VAL A 129 3.76 8.39 3.77
CA VAL A 129 4.11 8.94 2.45
C VAL A 129 2.99 8.74 1.43
N PRO A 130 2.39 7.55 1.28
CA PRO A 130 1.18 7.38 0.47
C PRO A 130 0.04 8.31 0.85
N MET A 131 -0.22 8.53 2.14
CA MET A 131 -1.24 9.49 2.59
C MET A 131 -0.95 10.92 2.10
N GLN A 132 0.30 11.37 2.19
CA GLN A 132 0.70 12.70 1.69
C GLN A 132 0.63 12.81 0.16
N LEU A 133 0.90 11.71 -0.56
CA LEU A 133 0.81 11.65 -2.01
C LEU A 133 -0.64 11.72 -2.50
N MET A 134 -1.55 10.97 -1.86
CA MET A 134 -2.96 10.91 -2.26
C MET A 134 -3.73 12.16 -1.82
N TRP A 135 -3.42 12.72 -0.66
CA TRP A 135 -4.11 13.88 -0.06
C TRP A 135 -3.11 14.98 0.28
N PRO A 136 -2.67 15.78 -0.72
CA PRO A 136 -1.73 16.88 -0.51
C PRO A 136 -2.19 17.85 0.58
N GLY A 137 -1.26 18.32 1.40
CA GLY A 137 -1.58 19.20 2.52
C GLY A 137 -2.32 18.52 3.66
N ASN A 138 -2.29 17.18 3.73
CA ASN A 138 -2.95 16.36 4.75
C ASN A 138 -4.48 16.56 4.79
N GLN A 139 -5.12 16.71 3.64
CA GLN A 139 -6.56 16.95 3.52
C GLN A 139 -7.38 15.65 3.59
N TYR A 140 -7.19 14.86 4.64
CA TYR A 140 -7.88 13.57 4.87
C TYR A 140 -8.72 13.51 6.15
N ASP A 141 -8.99 14.64 6.82
CA ASP A 141 -9.77 14.68 8.08
C ASP A 141 -11.19 14.12 7.93
N HIS A 142 -11.72 14.15 6.70
CA HIS A 142 -13.05 13.64 6.36
C HIS A 142 -13.10 12.12 6.23
N MET A 143 -11.97 11.46 6.20
CA MET A 143 -11.82 10.05 5.88
C MET A 143 -11.17 9.29 7.03
N LYS A 144 -11.44 8.00 7.09
CA LYS A 144 -10.80 7.08 8.04
C LYS A 144 -9.85 6.15 7.31
N VAL A 145 -8.89 5.60 8.04
CA VAL A 145 -7.86 4.70 7.49
C VAL A 145 -7.84 3.39 8.26
N ILE A 146 -7.67 2.29 7.54
CA ILE A 146 -7.43 0.96 8.09
C ILE A 146 -6.07 0.48 7.60
N PRO A 147 -5.02 0.51 8.45
CA PRO A 147 -3.72 -0.04 8.12
C PRO A 147 -3.76 -1.58 8.05
N VAL A 148 -3.24 -2.14 6.97
CA VAL A 148 -3.01 -3.57 6.78
C VAL A 148 -1.51 -3.76 6.58
N CYS A 149 -0.79 -4.09 7.66
CA CYS A 149 0.64 -4.29 7.63
C CYS A 149 0.99 -5.73 7.27
N ILE A 150 1.85 -5.91 6.27
CA ILE A 150 2.37 -7.21 5.83
C ILE A 150 3.87 -7.26 6.07
N ASN A 151 4.35 -8.34 6.69
CA ASN A 151 5.79 -8.54 6.89
C ASN A 151 6.48 -8.91 5.57
N VAL A 152 7.26 -8.00 5.03
CA VAL A 152 8.19 -8.25 3.91
C VAL A 152 9.65 -7.90 4.25
N GLU A 153 9.92 -7.54 5.52
CA GLU A 153 11.24 -7.15 6.00
C GLU A 153 12.06 -8.34 6.53
N GLN A 154 11.38 -9.30 7.15
CA GLN A 154 12.05 -10.40 7.84
C GLN A 154 11.49 -11.76 7.41
N HIS A 155 12.37 -12.72 7.15
CA HIS A 155 11.94 -14.10 6.96
C HIS A 155 11.43 -14.72 8.27
N PRO A 156 10.39 -15.58 8.22
CA PRO A 156 9.64 -15.97 7.02
C PRO A 156 8.62 -14.91 6.59
N MET A 157 8.59 -14.63 5.28
CA MET A 157 7.60 -13.75 4.67
C MET A 157 6.38 -14.55 4.18
N PRO A 158 5.16 -13.97 4.17
CA PRO A 158 4.00 -14.64 3.56
C PRO A 158 4.17 -14.77 2.04
N SER A 159 3.58 -15.82 1.45
CA SER A 159 3.62 -15.97 0.00
C SER A 159 2.75 -14.92 -0.70
N PRO A 160 3.07 -14.55 -1.97
CA PRO A 160 2.24 -13.67 -2.80
C PRO A 160 0.78 -14.12 -2.86
N LYS A 161 0.54 -15.44 -3.01
CA LYS A 161 -0.80 -16.02 -3.01
C LYS A 161 -1.55 -15.75 -1.72
N ARG A 162 -0.89 -15.94 -0.56
CA ARG A 162 -1.54 -15.74 0.75
C ARG A 162 -1.93 -14.27 0.95
N CYS A 163 -1.14 -13.33 0.43
CA CYS A 163 -1.44 -11.91 0.52
C CYS A 163 -2.59 -11.51 -0.41
N PHE A 164 -2.66 -12.09 -1.60
CA PHE A 164 -3.79 -11.93 -2.51
C PHE A 164 -5.09 -12.50 -1.91
N ASP A 165 -5.03 -13.69 -1.29
CA ASP A 165 -6.17 -14.30 -0.61
C ASP A 165 -6.62 -13.49 0.62
N LEU A 166 -5.67 -12.90 1.38
CA LEU A 166 -6.00 -11.94 2.45
C LEU A 166 -6.81 -10.76 1.90
N GLY A 167 -6.38 -10.21 0.77
CA GLY A 167 -7.11 -9.15 0.09
C GLY A 167 -8.53 -9.56 -0.29
N LYS A 168 -8.72 -10.77 -0.83
CA LYS A 168 -10.07 -11.28 -1.18
C LYS A 168 -11.00 -11.29 0.02
N VAL A 169 -10.54 -11.82 1.16
CA VAL A 169 -11.37 -11.86 2.37
C VAL A 169 -11.67 -10.44 2.87
N ILE A 170 -10.71 -9.52 2.80
CA ILE A 170 -10.96 -8.11 3.15
C ILE A 170 -12.03 -7.50 2.22
N GLY A 171 -11.99 -7.79 0.91
CA GLY A 171 -13.01 -7.34 -0.04
C GLY A 171 -14.40 -7.87 0.30
N GLU A 172 -14.51 -9.19 0.54
CA GLU A 172 -15.75 -9.83 0.97
C GLU A 172 -16.28 -9.21 2.30
N ALA A 173 -15.38 -8.93 3.25
CA ALA A 173 -15.73 -8.30 4.51
C ALA A 173 -16.26 -6.86 4.30
N VAL A 174 -15.66 -6.07 3.42
CA VAL A 174 -16.17 -4.74 3.09
C VAL A 174 -17.56 -4.84 2.46
N GLU A 175 -17.76 -5.71 1.49
CA GLU A 175 -19.03 -5.87 0.79
C GLU A 175 -20.17 -6.38 1.71
N SER A 176 -19.83 -7.18 2.74
CA SER A 176 -20.79 -7.68 3.74
C SER A 176 -21.15 -6.65 4.82
N TYR A 177 -20.39 -5.54 4.92
CA TYR A 177 -20.63 -4.52 5.93
C TYR A 177 -21.90 -3.71 5.65
N ASP A 178 -22.76 -3.55 6.63
CA ASP A 178 -24.11 -3.03 6.47
C ASP A 178 -24.22 -1.50 6.34
N LYS A 179 -23.15 -0.76 6.64
CA LYS A 179 -23.11 0.70 6.48
C LYS A 179 -22.82 1.08 5.02
N ASP A 180 -23.39 2.20 4.59
CA ASP A 180 -23.12 2.76 3.26
C ASP A 180 -21.81 3.57 3.29
N LEU A 181 -20.73 2.97 2.80
CA LEU A 181 -19.39 3.54 2.77
C LEU A 181 -18.74 3.33 1.41
N LYS A 182 -18.03 4.34 0.94
CA LYS A 182 -17.10 4.23 -0.19
C LYS A 182 -15.70 3.91 0.32
N VAL A 183 -15.14 2.79 -0.09
CA VAL A 183 -13.82 2.32 0.31
C VAL A 183 -12.86 2.36 -0.86
N VAL A 184 -11.74 3.08 -0.72
CA VAL A 184 -10.59 2.99 -1.63
C VAL A 184 -9.50 2.12 -1.00
N VAL A 185 -8.76 1.40 -1.83
CA VAL A 185 -7.70 0.50 -1.35
C VAL A 185 -6.36 0.92 -1.92
N LEU A 186 -5.35 1.10 -1.09
CA LEU A 186 -4.00 1.42 -1.49
C LEU A 186 -3.09 0.19 -1.35
N GLY A 187 -2.32 -0.11 -2.40
CA GLY A 187 -1.19 -1.03 -2.35
C GLY A 187 0.10 -0.22 -2.46
N THR A 188 0.89 -0.16 -1.39
CA THR A 188 2.09 0.66 -1.33
C THR A 188 3.36 -0.16 -1.56
N GLY A 189 4.48 0.48 -1.74
CA GLY A 189 5.77 -0.17 -1.95
C GLY A 189 6.41 0.16 -3.28
N GLY A 190 7.73 0.03 -3.31
CA GLY A 190 8.50 0.11 -4.54
C GLY A 190 8.31 -1.14 -5.40
N MET A 191 8.71 -1.01 -6.65
CA MET A 191 8.86 -2.17 -7.54
C MET A 191 10.31 -2.69 -7.42
N SER A 192 10.99 -2.98 -8.51
CA SER A 192 12.38 -3.46 -8.37
C SER A 192 13.27 -2.42 -7.69
N HIS A 193 13.95 -2.84 -6.64
CA HIS A 193 15.00 -2.08 -5.98
C HIS A 193 15.84 -2.95 -5.05
N GLN A 194 17.08 -2.52 -4.86
CA GLN A 194 18.00 -3.09 -3.89
C GLN A 194 18.86 -1.98 -3.29
N LEU A 195 18.80 -1.83 -1.98
CA LEU A 195 19.43 -0.70 -1.30
C LEU A 195 20.91 -0.93 -1.00
N ASP A 196 21.33 -2.18 -0.82
CA ASP A 196 22.69 -2.53 -0.42
C ASP A 196 23.22 -3.80 -1.10
N GLY A 197 24.46 -4.18 -0.76
CA GLY A 197 25.12 -5.38 -1.30
C GLY A 197 25.64 -5.20 -2.73
N GLU A 198 26.02 -6.30 -3.36
CA GLU A 198 26.64 -6.30 -4.71
C GLU A 198 25.70 -5.81 -5.81
N ARG A 199 24.38 -5.94 -5.59
CA ARG A 199 23.35 -5.49 -6.53
C ARG A 199 22.73 -4.16 -6.16
N ALA A 200 23.35 -3.36 -5.28
CA ALA A 200 22.81 -2.04 -4.88
C ALA A 200 22.51 -1.18 -6.12
N GLY A 201 21.30 -0.60 -6.18
CA GLY A 201 20.81 0.16 -7.33
C GLY A 201 20.22 -0.69 -8.46
N PHE A 202 20.03 -1.99 -8.25
CA PHE A 202 19.42 -2.88 -9.25
C PHE A 202 17.99 -2.45 -9.57
N ILE A 203 17.71 -2.33 -10.86
CA ILE A 203 16.36 -2.07 -11.42
C ILE A 203 16.12 -3.05 -12.57
N ASN A 204 14.98 -3.72 -12.53
CA ASN A 204 14.50 -4.58 -13.61
C ASN A 204 13.20 -4.02 -14.19
N LYS A 205 13.34 -3.04 -15.08
CA LYS A 205 12.19 -2.37 -15.70
C LYS A 205 11.25 -3.34 -16.42
N GLU A 206 11.80 -4.38 -17.06
CA GLU A 206 11.00 -5.35 -17.81
C GLU A 206 10.08 -6.13 -16.86
N PHE A 207 10.63 -6.60 -15.75
CA PHE A 207 9.86 -7.29 -14.73
C PHE A 207 8.84 -6.36 -14.04
N ASP A 208 9.21 -5.11 -13.77
CA ASP A 208 8.30 -4.12 -13.18
C ASP A 208 7.09 -3.88 -14.08
N LEU A 209 7.31 -3.65 -15.38
CA LEU A 209 6.23 -3.47 -16.35
C LEU A 209 5.39 -4.74 -16.53
N TYR A 210 6.01 -5.92 -16.50
CA TYR A 210 5.30 -7.19 -16.48
C TYR A 210 4.38 -7.29 -15.25
N CYS A 211 4.86 -6.93 -14.06
CA CYS A 211 4.05 -6.93 -12.85
C CYS A 211 2.87 -5.94 -12.94
N MET A 212 3.10 -4.74 -13.48
CA MET A 212 2.04 -3.74 -13.69
C MET A 212 0.96 -4.22 -14.67
N ASP A 213 1.32 -4.96 -15.71
CA ASP A 213 0.36 -5.57 -16.62
C ASP A 213 -0.40 -6.71 -15.93
N LYS A 214 0.33 -7.65 -15.32
CA LYS A 214 -0.24 -8.86 -14.74
C LYS A 214 -1.12 -8.62 -13.52
N ILE A 215 -0.85 -7.59 -12.72
CA ILE A 215 -1.70 -7.25 -11.58
C ILE A 215 -3.16 -6.99 -12.00
N ILE A 216 -3.37 -6.56 -13.24
CA ILE A 216 -4.70 -6.32 -13.81
C ILE A 216 -5.17 -7.51 -14.63
N SER A 217 -4.36 -7.94 -15.61
CA SER A 217 -4.78 -8.89 -16.62
C SER A 217 -4.82 -10.35 -16.14
N GLU A 218 -3.91 -10.73 -15.24
CA GLU A 218 -3.71 -12.12 -14.81
C GLU A 218 -2.99 -12.19 -13.45
N PRO A 219 -3.61 -11.71 -12.34
CA PRO A 219 -2.94 -11.65 -11.03
C PRO A 219 -2.47 -13.02 -10.53
N GLU A 220 -3.07 -14.11 -10.99
CA GLU A 220 -2.65 -15.48 -10.70
C GLU A 220 -1.20 -15.76 -11.13
N ALA A 221 -0.72 -15.15 -12.22
CA ALA A 221 0.66 -15.27 -12.65
C ALA A 221 1.64 -14.71 -11.61
N LEU A 222 1.27 -13.62 -10.92
CA LEU A 222 2.06 -13.04 -9.84
C LEU A 222 1.92 -13.82 -8.53
N THR A 223 0.75 -14.39 -8.25
CA THR A 223 0.55 -15.22 -7.05
C THR A 223 1.28 -16.56 -7.11
N ALA A 224 1.67 -17.00 -8.31
CA ALA A 224 2.47 -18.21 -8.51
C ALA A 224 3.97 -18.01 -8.20
N LEU A 225 4.43 -16.75 -8.12
CA LEU A 225 5.83 -16.43 -7.78
C LEU A 225 6.12 -16.79 -6.32
N THR A 226 7.36 -17.17 -6.06
CA THR A 226 7.88 -17.33 -4.70
C THR A 226 8.54 -16.02 -4.24
N ILE A 227 8.77 -15.89 -2.93
CA ILE A 227 9.58 -14.78 -2.37
C ILE A 227 10.98 -14.77 -3.00
N ARG A 228 11.55 -15.95 -3.28
CA ARG A 228 12.85 -16.06 -3.94
C ARG A 228 12.81 -15.49 -5.35
N ASP A 229 11.78 -15.81 -6.13
CA ASP A 229 11.62 -15.25 -7.49
C ASP A 229 11.53 -13.73 -7.45
N LEU A 230 10.76 -13.17 -6.51
CA LEU A 230 10.66 -11.72 -6.33
C LEU A 230 12.02 -11.08 -5.99
N ILE A 231 12.81 -11.71 -5.12
CA ILE A 231 14.15 -11.22 -4.78
C ILE A 231 15.11 -11.34 -5.97
N GLU A 232 15.06 -12.42 -6.72
CA GLU A 232 15.90 -12.63 -7.91
C GLU A 232 15.58 -11.61 -9.01
N GLU A 233 14.29 -11.39 -9.29
CA GLU A 233 13.83 -10.53 -10.39
C GLU A 233 13.77 -9.04 -10.01
N ALA A 234 13.42 -8.71 -8.77
CA ALA A 234 13.17 -7.34 -8.36
C ALA A 234 14.12 -6.78 -7.29
N GLY A 235 15.08 -7.57 -6.80
CA GLY A 235 16.00 -7.15 -5.74
C GLY A 235 15.51 -7.48 -4.33
N ALA A 236 16.35 -7.24 -3.33
CA ALA A 236 16.07 -7.64 -1.95
C ALA A 236 14.77 -7.04 -1.37
N GLN A 237 14.38 -5.86 -1.81
CA GLN A 237 13.14 -5.20 -1.44
C GLN A 237 11.97 -5.48 -2.41
N GLY A 238 12.20 -6.21 -3.50
CA GLY A 238 11.16 -6.60 -4.46
C GLY A 238 9.93 -7.30 -3.88
N PRO A 239 10.01 -8.02 -2.74
CA PRO A 239 8.83 -8.53 -2.02
C PRO A 239 7.79 -7.48 -1.63
N GLU A 240 8.08 -6.19 -1.65
CA GLU A 240 7.08 -5.13 -1.46
C GLU A 240 5.91 -5.19 -2.47
N LEU A 241 6.11 -5.79 -3.64
CA LEU A 241 5.05 -6.06 -4.62
C LEU A 241 3.85 -6.82 -4.01
N ILE A 242 4.07 -7.55 -2.92
CA ILE A 242 3.02 -8.29 -2.20
C ILE A 242 1.89 -7.37 -1.70
N MET A 243 2.19 -6.12 -1.31
CA MET A 243 1.18 -5.14 -0.90
C MET A 243 0.24 -4.80 -2.06
N TRP A 244 0.78 -4.71 -3.29
CA TRP A 244 -0.04 -4.52 -4.49
C TRP A 244 -0.97 -5.70 -4.74
N LEU A 245 -0.50 -6.93 -4.49
CA LEU A 245 -1.32 -8.13 -4.58
C LEU A 245 -2.41 -8.17 -3.51
N GLY A 246 -2.10 -7.72 -2.28
CA GLY A 246 -3.11 -7.54 -1.24
C GLY A 246 -4.21 -6.58 -1.68
N MET A 247 -3.87 -5.40 -2.16
CA MET A 247 -4.80 -4.43 -2.73
C MET A 247 -5.61 -5.04 -3.89
N ARG A 248 -4.93 -5.71 -4.83
CA ARG A 248 -5.59 -6.33 -5.99
C ARG A 248 -6.61 -7.41 -5.59
N GLY A 249 -6.32 -8.18 -4.54
CA GLY A 249 -7.23 -9.19 -4.00
C GLY A 249 -8.56 -8.60 -3.52
N VAL A 250 -8.55 -7.37 -3.02
CA VAL A 250 -9.78 -6.69 -2.55
C VAL A 250 -10.72 -6.32 -3.71
N LEU A 251 -10.19 -6.12 -4.92
CA LEU A 251 -10.97 -5.68 -6.08
C LEU A 251 -11.68 -6.86 -6.73
N SER A 252 -13.01 -6.89 -6.67
CA SER A 252 -13.87 -8.01 -7.12
C SER A 252 -14.62 -7.72 -8.43
N GLY A 253 -14.82 -6.45 -8.79
CA GLY A 253 -15.63 -6.03 -9.93
C GLY A 253 -14.89 -6.05 -11.27
N GLU A 254 -15.53 -5.47 -12.29
CA GLU A 254 -14.88 -5.17 -13.56
C GLU A 254 -13.87 -4.03 -13.33
N LEU A 255 -12.59 -4.28 -13.66
CA LEU A 255 -11.53 -3.34 -13.44
C LEU A 255 -11.25 -2.47 -14.66
N ASN A 256 -11.17 -1.17 -14.45
CA ASN A 256 -10.82 -0.20 -15.46
C ASN A 256 -9.59 0.62 -15.02
N VAL A 257 -8.47 0.52 -15.73
CA VAL A 257 -7.26 1.30 -15.45
C VAL A 257 -7.46 2.72 -15.98
N LEU A 258 -7.69 3.66 -15.07
CA LEU A 258 -7.89 5.07 -15.41
C LEU A 258 -6.58 5.83 -15.60
N HIS A 259 -5.52 5.39 -14.90
CA HIS A 259 -4.20 6.00 -14.99
C HIS A 259 -3.12 4.96 -14.67
N SER A 260 -1.98 5.07 -15.35
CA SER A 260 -0.79 4.26 -15.11
C SER A 260 0.46 5.06 -15.43
N ASN A 261 1.45 5.00 -14.55
CA ASN A 261 2.75 5.64 -14.74
C ASN A 261 3.86 4.77 -14.16
N TYR A 262 5.01 4.77 -14.81
CA TYR A 262 6.22 4.14 -14.32
C TYR A 262 7.40 5.09 -14.46
N HIS A 263 8.17 5.28 -13.39
CA HIS A 263 9.32 6.18 -13.37
C HIS A 263 10.54 5.52 -12.71
N ILE A 264 11.71 5.72 -13.27
CA ILE A 264 13.02 5.33 -12.74
C ILE A 264 14.08 6.38 -13.08
N PRO A 265 15.12 6.50 -12.24
CA PRO A 265 15.19 6.03 -10.86
C PRO A 265 14.78 7.13 -9.87
N ILE A 266 13.93 6.81 -8.93
CA ILE A 266 13.80 7.62 -7.73
C ILE A 266 14.47 6.84 -6.60
N SER A 267 15.59 7.35 -6.09
CA SER A 267 16.38 6.67 -5.04
C SER A 267 16.74 5.22 -5.38
N ASN A 268 17.04 4.94 -6.65
CA ASN A 268 17.30 3.60 -7.17
C ASN A 268 16.13 2.61 -6.95
N THR A 269 14.89 3.09 -7.02
CA THR A 269 13.68 2.29 -6.87
C THR A 269 12.80 2.47 -8.10
N GLY A 270 12.37 1.38 -8.73
CA GLY A 270 11.30 1.41 -9.72
C GLY A 270 10.01 1.91 -9.06
N ALA A 271 9.43 2.98 -9.56
CA ALA A 271 8.22 3.59 -9.02
C ALA A 271 7.06 3.45 -10.00
N GLY A 272 6.15 2.53 -9.70
CA GLY A 272 4.90 2.36 -10.41
C GLY A 272 3.76 3.06 -9.69
N THR A 273 2.82 3.61 -10.46
CA THR A 273 1.62 4.25 -9.91
C THR A 273 0.46 3.92 -10.83
N MET A 274 -0.62 3.37 -10.28
CA MET A 274 -1.82 3.03 -11.04
C MET A 274 -3.06 3.52 -10.30
N LEU A 275 -4.07 3.95 -11.05
CA LEU A 275 -5.43 4.18 -10.57
C LEU A 275 -6.36 3.20 -11.28
N ILE A 276 -7.03 2.39 -10.49
CA ILE A 276 -7.88 1.30 -10.95
C ILE A 276 -9.28 1.51 -10.41
N GLU A 277 -10.24 1.79 -11.28
CA GLU A 277 -11.66 1.85 -10.92
C GLU A 277 -12.21 0.42 -10.78
N ASN A 278 -12.98 0.17 -9.73
CA ASN A 278 -13.66 -1.09 -9.47
C ASN A 278 -15.17 -0.90 -9.70
N LYS A 279 -15.66 -1.38 -10.83
CA LYS A 279 -17.09 -1.32 -11.15
C LYS A 279 -17.78 -2.55 -10.56
N ALA A 280 -18.48 -2.30 -9.47
CA ALA A 280 -19.32 -3.32 -8.82
C ALA A 280 -20.56 -3.67 -9.66
#